data_167c80fcead77bdf41217ae3c7e4a4b4
#
_entry.id   167c80fcead77bdf41217ae3c7e4a4b4
#
_cell.length_a   1.000
_cell.length_b   1.000
_cell.length_c   1.000
_cell.angle_alpha   90.00
_cell.angle_beta   90.00
_cell.angle_gamma   90.00
#
_symmetry.space_group_name_H-M   'P 1'
#
loop_
_entity.id
_entity.type
_entity.pdbx_description
1 polymer ?
#
loop_
_entity_poly.entity_id
_entity_poly.type
_entity_poly.pdbx_seq_one_letter_code
_entity_poly.pdbx_strand_id
1 'polypeptide(L)'
;MELNEILSKVDHTLLAQTATWEEIRAICDDGMKYHTASVCIPASYVKQAAEYVDGKLAICTVIGFPNGYSTTASKCFEATDAVHNGAEEVDMVINIGWVKDQRWDDLLEEIKAVKQHCEGRLLKVIIETCLLTDEEKIKMCEIVSDSGADYIKTSTGFSTAGATFHDVELFAKHVKPGIKIKAAGGISSLEDAEKFIELGASRLGTSRVVKIVKKLEAEK
;
A
#
# COMPACT_ATOMS: atom_id res chain seq x y z
N MET A 1 21.68 5.68 -3.38
CA MET A 1 20.85 6.18 -2.22
C MET A 1 21.36 5.53 -0.94
N GLU A 2 21.26 6.19 0.21
CA GLU A 2 21.62 5.57 1.49
C GLU A 2 20.59 4.51 1.91
N LEU A 3 21.05 3.40 2.49
CA LEU A 3 20.19 2.27 2.86
C LEU A 3 19.04 2.69 3.79
N ASN A 4 19.32 3.55 4.78
CA ASN A 4 18.30 4.04 5.71
C ASN A 4 17.24 4.90 5.02
N GLU A 5 17.57 5.57 3.94
CA GLU A 5 16.62 6.33 3.14
C GLU A 5 15.63 5.40 2.41
N ILE A 6 16.15 4.28 1.87
CA ILE A 6 15.29 3.25 1.26
C ILE A 6 14.37 2.64 2.32
N LEU A 7 14.93 2.21 3.46
CA LEU A 7 14.17 1.56 4.54
C LEU A 7 13.06 2.47 5.09
N SER A 8 13.31 3.76 5.25
CA SER A 8 12.31 4.74 5.71
C SER A 8 11.11 4.91 4.76
N LYS A 9 11.18 4.37 3.55
CA LYS A 9 10.08 4.37 2.55
C LYS A 9 9.40 3.00 2.43
N VAL A 10 9.81 2.00 3.21
CA VAL A 10 9.26 0.64 3.12
C VAL A 10 8.03 0.48 4.01
N ASP A 11 6.93 -0.02 3.43
CA ASP A 11 5.88 -0.71 4.17
C ASP A 11 6.28 -2.19 4.25
N HIS A 12 6.84 -2.61 5.40
CA HIS A 12 7.28 -3.98 5.60
C HIS A 12 6.05 -4.90 5.69
N THR A 13 5.87 -5.75 4.68
CA THR A 13 4.57 -6.36 4.38
C THR A 13 4.53 -7.85 4.68
N LEU A 14 3.48 -8.28 5.41
CA LEU A 14 3.10 -9.68 5.58
C LEU A 14 1.58 -9.81 5.49
N LEU A 15 1.08 -10.29 4.34
CA LEU A 15 -0.35 -10.46 4.06
C LEU A 15 -0.69 -11.91 3.68
N ALA A 16 0.18 -12.87 3.98
CA ALA A 16 -0.09 -14.28 3.73
C ALA A 16 -1.33 -14.73 4.52
N GLN A 17 -2.20 -15.54 3.90
CA GLN A 17 -3.41 -16.06 4.55
C GLN A 17 -3.11 -16.91 5.79
N THR A 18 -1.91 -17.47 5.85
CA THR A 18 -1.44 -18.32 6.95
C THR A 18 -0.62 -17.57 8.00
N ALA A 19 -0.52 -16.24 7.89
CA ALA A 19 0.28 -15.44 8.82
C ALA A 19 -0.19 -15.64 10.27
N THR A 20 0.77 -15.92 11.14
CA THR A 20 0.55 -16.11 12.58
C THR A 20 0.92 -14.84 13.36
N TRP A 21 0.45 -14.74 14.59
CA TRP A 21 0.85 -13.64 15.47
C TRP A 21 2.36 -13.56 15.68
N GLU A 22 3.04 -14.69 15.81
CA GLU A 22 4.49 -14.71 15.99
C GLU A 22 5.22 -14.10 14.79
N GLU A 23 4.75 -14.38 13.57
CA GLU A 23 5.29 -13.78 12.35
C GLU A 23 4.97 -12.29 12.24
N ILE A 24 3.74 -11.87 12.61
CA ILE A 24 3.34 -10.46 12.65
C ILE A 24 4.19 -9.69 13.67
N ARG A 25 4.41 -10.24 14.86
CA ARG A 25 5.27 -9.65 15.88
C ARG A 25 6.71 -9.49 15.35
N ALA A 26 7.23 -10.53 14.69
CA ALA A 26 8.58 -10.48 14.14
C ALA A 26 8.77 -9.36 13.10
N ILE A 27 7.78 -9.10 12.22
CA ILE A 27 7.88 -7.98 11.29
C ILE A 27 7.67 -6.62 11.97
N CYS A 28 6.94 -6.54 13.07
CA CYS A 28 6.87 -5.32 13.89
C CYS A 28 8.24 -5.02 14.53
N ASP A 29 8.91 -6.03 15.08
CA ASP A 29 10.28 -5.90 15.61
C ASP A 29 11.27 -5.44 14.53
N ASP A 30 11.20 -6.05 13.34
CA ASP A 30 11.98 -5.64 12.19
C ASP A 30 11.67 -4.18 11.79
N GLY A 31 10.40 -3.81 11.70
CA GLY A 31 9.97 -2.46 11.34
C GLY A 31 10.51 -1.40 12.31
N MET A 32 10.45 -1.66 13.62
CA MET A 32 11.00 -0.78 14.65
C MET A 32 12.53 -0.73 14.58
N LYS A 33 13.21 -1.88 14.41
CA LYS A 33 14.68 -1.94 14.32
C LYS A 33 15.23 -1.20 13.11
N TYR A 34 14.60 -1.37 11.96
CA TYR A 34 15.06 -0.83 10.68
C TYR A 34 14.38 0.49 10.30
N HIS A 35 13.56 1.05 11.18
CA HIS A 35 12.86 2.32 10.97
C HIS A 35 12.09 2.37 9.65
N THR A 36 11.33 1.31 9.35
CA THR A 36 10.47 1.28 8.16
C THR A 36 9.32 2.29 8.31
N ALA A 37 8.74 2.72 7.18
CA ALA A 37 7.62 3.67 7.19
C ALA A 37 6.40 3.11 7.93
N SER A 38 6.12 1.82 7.72
CA SER A 38 5.05 1.09 8.41
C SER A 38 5.32 -0.42 8.35
N VAL A 39 4.49 -1.20 9.05
CA VAL A 39 4.22 -2.60 8.71
C VAL A 39 2.84 -2.71 8.11
N CYS A 40 2.69 -3.52 7.05
CA CYS A 40 1.40 -3.76 6.39
C CYS A 40 0.96 -5.20 6.65
N ILE A 41 -0.14 -5.37 7.40
CA ILE A 41 -0.57 -6.62 8.02
C ILE A 41 -2.07 -6.88 7.81
N PRO A 42 -2.57 -8.13 7.98
CA PRO A 42 -3.99 -8.42 7.94
C PRO A 42 -4.78 -7.67 9.01
N ALA A 43 -5.99 -7.22 8.68
CA ALA A 43 -6.83 -6.39 9.55
C ALA A 43 -7.09 -7.03 10.93
N SER A 44 -7.21 -8.35 11.00
CA SER A 44 -7.44 -9.09 12.25
C SER A 44 -6.31 -8.95 13.29
N TYR A 45 -5.11 -8.55 12.88
CA TYR A 45 -3.97 -8.34 13.78
C TYR A 45 -3.70 -6.87 14.12
N VAL A 46 -4.42 -5.92 13.51
CA VAL A 46 -4.16 -4.48 13.67
C VAL A 46 -4.17 -4.06 15.13
N LYS A 47 -5.24 -4.41 15.88
CA LYS A 47 -5.35 -4.03 17.31
C LYS A 47 -4.18 -4.55 18.13
N GLN A 48 -3.86 -5.83 18.00
CA GLN A 48 -2.78 -6.47 18.75
C GLN A 48 -1.40 -5.89 18.37
N ALA A 49 -1.20 -5.59 17.08
CA ALA A 49 0.05 -4.98 16.60
C ALA A 49 0.18 -3.53 17.07
N ALA A 50 -0.89 -2.72 17.02
CA ALA A 50 -0.90 -1.35 17.51
C ALA A 50 -0.57 -1.27 19.01
N GLU A 51 -1.17 -2.15 19.82
CA GLU A 51 -0.84 -2.27 21.25
C GLU A 51 0.63 -2.69 21.45
N TYR A 52 1.13 -3.63 20.62
CA TYR A 52 2.51 -4.13 20.73
C TYR A 52 3.57 -3.08 20.39
N VAL A 53 3.38 -2.32 19.31
CA VAL A 53 4.37 -1.32 18.88
C VAL A 53 4.31 -0.04 19.72
N ASP A 54 3.23 0.21 20.43
CA ASP A 54 3.06 1.33 21.38
C ASP A 54 3.47 2.68 20.75
N GLY A 55 2.94 2.97 19.55
CA GLY A 55 3.19 4.21 18.80
C GLY A 55 4.59 4.36 18.20
N LYS A 56 5.45 3.34 18.28
CA LYS A 56 6.83 3.41 17.74
C LYS A 56 6.93 3.10 16.25
N LEU A 57 5.86 2.60 15.65
CA LEU A 57 5.80 2.19 14.25
C LEU A 57 4.37 2.29 13.75
N ALA A 58 4.15 2.90 12.58
CA ALA A 58 2.84 2.99 11.98
C ALA A 58 2.32 1.61 11.53
N ILE A 59 1.04 1.34 11.81
CA ILE A 59 0.35 0.13 11.36
C ILE A 59 -0.47 0.46 10.13
N CYS A 60 -0.17 -0.21 9.03
CA CYS A 60 -0.94 -0.22 7.80
C CYS A 60 -1.74 -1.52 7.68
N THR A 61 -2.94 -1.45 7.13
CA THR A 61 -3.70 -2.64 6.76
C THR A 61 -4.39 -2.48 5.42
N VAL A 62 -5.05 -3.52 4.96
CA VAL A 62 -5.71 -3.58 3.64
C VAL A 62 -7.22 -3.78 3.80
N ILE A 63 -8.01 -3.21 2.88
CA ILE A 63 -9.47 -3.33 2.83
C ILE A 63 -9.97 -3.61 1.41
N GLY A 64 -11.12 -4.28 1.29
CA GLY A 64 -11.63 -4.77 0.00
C GLY A 64 -10.63 -5.71 -0.69
N PHE A 65 -9.75 -6.32 0.06
CA PHE A 65 -8.53 -6.94 -0.44
C PHE A 65 -8.65 -8.47 -0.56
N PRO A 66 -8.04 -9.11 -1.57
CA PRO A 66 -7.27 -8.48 -2.66
C PRO A 66 -8.12 -8.13 -3.90
N ASN A 67 -9.38 -8.51 -3.97
CA ASN A 67 -10.16 -8.52 -5.21
C ASN A 67 -10.85 -7.19 -5.55
N GLY A 68 -11.10 -6.31 -4.59
CA GLY A 68 -11.68 -4.99 -4.79
C GLY A 68 -13.18 -4.94 -5.09
N TYR A 69 -13.87 -6.05 -5.27
CA TYR A 69 -15.27 -6.11 -5.71
C TYR A 69 -16.30 -6.16 -4.57
N SER A 70 -15.90 -6.01 -3.33
CA SER A 70 -16.86 -5.79 -2.24
C SER A 70 -17.58 -4.45 -2.40
N THR A 71 -18.75 -4.32 -1.76
CA THR A 71 -19.51 -3.08 -1.85
C THR A 71 -18.79 -1.91 -1.16
N THR A 72 -19.07 -0.69 -1.59
CA THR A 72 -18.56 0.53 -0.96
C THR A 72 -18.85 0.55 0.55
N ALA A 73 -20.07 0.16 0.96
CA ALA A 73 -20.45 0.09 2.37
C ALA A 73 -19.57 -0.88 3.18
N SER A 74 -19.23 -2.03 2.60
CA SER A 74 -18.31 -2.99 3.24
C SER A 74 -16.91 -2.40 3.41
N LYS A 75 -16.36 -1.77 2.36
CA LYS A 75 -15.03 -1.12 2.43
C LYS A 75 -15.02 0.03 3.45
N CYS A 76 -16.08 0.82 3.52
CA CYS A 76 -16.23 1.87 4.53
C CYS A 76 -16.23 1.29 5.96
N PHE A 77 -16.97 0.21 6.18
CA PHE A 77 -16.96 -0.48 7.47
C PHE A 77 -15.56 -1.01 7.83
N GLU A 78 -14.89 -1.69 6.89
CA GLU A 78 -13.52 -2.20 7.09
C GLU A 78 -12.54 -1.06 7.40
N ALA A 79 -12.66 0.12 6.75
CA ALA A 79 -11.82 1.28 7.02
C ALA A 79 -12.03 1.81 8.45
N THR A 80 -13.30 1.99 8.86
CA THR A 80 -13.64 2.44 10.22
C THR A 80 -13.13 1.46 11.27
N ASP A 81 -13.37 0.15 11.08
CA ASP A 81 -12.91 -0.88 12.01
C ASP A 81 -11.38 -0.90 12.12
N ALA A 82 -10.68 -0.82 10.99
CA ALA A 82 -9.21 -0.76 10.97
C ALA A 82 -8.67 0.44 11.76
N VAL A 83 -9.22 1.63 11.54
CA VAL A 83 -8.80 2.87 12.23
C VAL A 83 -9.09 2.78 13.73
N HIS A 84 -10.26 2.30 14.13
CA HIS A 84 -10.62 2.14 15.54
C HIS A 84 -9.78 1.07 16.25
N ASN A 85 -9.24 0.11 15.51
CA ASN A 85 -8.28 -0.86 16.03
C ASN A 85 -6.83 -0.36 16.04
N GLY A 86 -6.56 0.85 15.55
CA GLY A 86 -5.25 1.50 15.63
C GLY A 86 -4.45 1.54 14.32
N ALA A 87 -5.08 1.27 13.15
CA ALA A 87 -4.41 1.50 11.88
C ALA A 87 -4.20 3.00 11.63
N GLU A 88 -3.01 3.37 11.24
CA GLU A 88 -2.66 4.74 10.84
C GLU A 88 -2.70 4.91 9.32
N GLU A 89 -2.67 3.81 8.58
CA GLU A 89 -2.68 3.78 7.14
C GLU A 89 -3.59 2.64 6.64
N VAL A 90 -4.37 2.90 5.59
CA VAL A 90 -5.30 1.95 4.99
C VAL A 90 -5.03 1.87 3.48
N ASP A 91 -4.84 0.68 2.97
CA ASP A 91 -4.66 0.42 1.53
C ASP A 91 -5.94 -0.23 0.99
N MET A 92 -6.76 0.48 0.21
CA MET A 92 -7.96 -0.05 -0.41
C MET A 92 -7.70 -0.58 -1.82
N VAL A 93 -8.43 -1.60 -2.24
CA VAL A 93 -8.48 -2.04 -3.64
C VAL A 93 -9.74 -1.49 -4.31
N ILE A 94 -9.60 -0.87 -5.48
CA ILE A 94 -10.73 -0.40 -6.28
C ILE A 94 -11.53 -1.56 -6.88
N ASN A 95 -12.75 -1.30 -7.32
CA ASN A 95 -13.50 -2.26 -8.12
C ASN A 95 -12.99 -2.25 -9.57
N ILE A 96 -12.17 -3.25 -9.94
CA ILE A 96 -11.58 -3.37 -11.28
C ILE A 96 -12.68 -3.52 -12.36
N GLY A 97 -13.77 -4.24 -12.05
CA GLY A 97 -14.90 -4.36 -12.96
C GLY A 97 -15.50 -3.00 -13.34
N TRP A 98 -15.59 -2.07 -12.39
CA TRP A 98 -16.07 -0.71 -12.67
C TRP A 98 -15.12 0.09 -13.57
N VAL A 99 -13.81 -0.18 -13.50
CA VAL A 99 -12.86 0.41 -14.48
C VAL A 99 -13.19 -0.07 -15.89
N LYS A 100 -13.40 -1.40 -16.04
CA LYS A 100 -13.74 -2.00 -17.35
C LYS A 100 -15.10 -1.51 -17.90
N ASP A 101 -16.05 -1.26 -17.01
CA ASP A 101 -17.36 -0.70 -17.34
C ASP A 101 -17.33 0.84 -17.48
N GLN A 102 -16.16 1.48 -17.29
CA GLN A 102 -15.97 2.93 -17.34
C GLN A 102 -16.87 3.71 -16.35
N ARG A 103 -17.15 3.11 -15.20
CA ARG A 103 -17.96 3.71 -14.13
C ARG A 103 -17.11 4.66 -13.27
N TRP A 104 -16.61 5.71 -13.89
CA TRP A 104 -15.63 6.62 -13.29
C TRP A 104 -16.16 7.39 -12.08
N ASP A 105 -17.42 7.83 -12.15
CA ASP A 105 -18.06 8.55 -11.05
C ASP A 105 -18.26 7.64 -9.83
N ASP A 106 -18.65 6.38 -10.05
CA ASP A 106 -18.80 5.42 -8.96
C ASP A 106 -17.45 5.12 -8.27
N LEU A 107 -16.36 4.99 -9.04
CA LEU A 107 -15.01 4.83 -8.50
C LEU A 107 -14.58 6.04 -7.67
N LEU A 108 -14.83 7.26 -8.17
CA LEU A 108 -14.52 8.48 -7.45
C LEU A 108 -15.27 8.57 -6.12
N GLU A 109 -16.58 8.32 -6.15
CA GLU A 109 -17.43 8.38 -4.96
C GLU A 109 -17.09 7.26 -3.96
N GLU A 110 -16.73 6.05 -4.41
CA GLU A 110 -16.25 4.99 -3.53
C GLU A 110 -14.99 5.42 -2.77
N ILE A 111 -13.98 5.95 -3.49
CA ILE A 111 -12.71 6.36 -2.87
C ILE A 111 -12.96 7.50 -1.87
N LYS A 112 -13.78 8.50 -2.23
CA LYS A 112 -14.18 9.59 -1.33
C LYS A 112 -14.86 9.08 -0.05
N ALA A 113 -15.82 8.16 -0.22
CA ALA A 113 -16.53 7.58 0.91
C ALA A 113 -15.57 6.85 1.84
N VAL A 114 -14.68 5.99 1.30
CA VAL A 114 -13.68 5.28 2.09
C VAL A 114 -12.72 6.25 2.76
N LYS A 115 -12.28 7.32 2.07
CA LYS A 115 -11.39 8.34 2.66
C LYS A 115 -12.03 9.03 3.87
N GLN A 116 -13.31 9.32 3.83
CA GLN A 116 -14.04 9.87 4.99
C GLN A 116 -14.02 8.92 6.19
N HIS A 117 -14.16 7.61 5.94
CA HIS A 117 -14.12 6.57 6.95
C HIS A 117 -12.71 6.25 7.48
N CYS A 118 -11.67 6.79 6.84
CA CYS A 118 -10.31 6.75 7.39
C CYS A 118 -10.05 7.79 8.50
N GLU A 119 -10.98 8.68 8.81
CA GLU A 119 -10.93 9.62 9.94
C GLU A 119 -9.60 10.39 10.04
N GLY A 120 -9.12 10.91 8.90
CA GLY A 120 -7.85 11.65 8.81
C GLY A 120 -6.60 10.77 8.67
N ARG A 121 -6.72 9.45 8.72
CA ARG A 121 -5.60 8.52 8.45
C ARG A 121 -5.27 8.46 6.96
N LEU A 122 -4.08 7.96 6.63
CA LEU A 122 -3.65 7.85 5.24
C LEU A 122 -4.46 6.78 4.49
N LEU A 123 -4.97 7.14 3.31
CA LEU A 123 -5.59 6.22 2.37
C LEU A 123 -4.70 6.04 1.14
N LYS A 124 -4.37 4.79 0.81
CA LYS A 124 -3.66 4.43 -0.42
C LYS A 124 -4.58 3.61 -1.31
N VAL A 125 -4.69 3.98 -2.57
CA VAL A 125 -5.63 3.39 -3.52
C VAL A 125 -4.91 2.45 -4.47
N ILE A 126 -5.13 1.14 -4.32
CA ILE A 126 -4.58 0.10 -5.18
C ILE A 126 -5.45 0.01 -6.43
N ILE A 127 -4.85 0.26 -7.59
CA ILE A 127 -5.53 0.16 -8.88
C ILE A 127 -5.26 -1.13 -9.64
N GLU A 128 -4.36 -2.00 -9.15
CA GLU A 128 -3.98 -3.30 -9.74
C GLU A 128 -3.54 -3.17 -11.20
N THR A 129 -2.43 -2.48 -11.41
CA THR A 129 -1.95 -2.05 -12.74
C THR A 129 -1.83 -3.16 -13.77
N CYS A 130 -1.52 -4.39 -13.36
CA CYS A 130 -1.39 -5.53 -14.26
C CYS A 130 -2.72 -5.94 -14.95
N LEU A 131 -3.86 -5.44 -14.48
CA LEU A 131 -5.17 -5.70 -15.06
C LEU A 131 -5.70 -4.52 -15.89
N LEU A 132 -4.96 -3.41 -15.99
CA LEU A 132 -5.38 -2.17 -16.62
C LEU A 132 -4.54 -1.83 -17.85
N THR A 133 -5.18 -1.19 -18.85
CA THR A 133 -4.47 -0.52 -19.94
C THR A 133 -3.84 0.79 -19.45
N ASP A 134 -2.91 1.37 -20.23
CA ASP A 134 -2.29 2.64 -19.85
C ASP A 134 -3.31 3.79 -19.81
N GLU A 135 -4.30 3.80 -20.71
CA GLU A 135 -5.40 4.76 -20.71
C GLU A 135 -6.25 4.66 -19.42
N GLU A 136 -6.56 3.42 -18.99
CA GLU A 136 -7.27 3.18 -17.74
C GLU A 136 -6.45 3.62 -16.53
N LYS A 137 -5.13 3.37 -16.51
CA LYS A 137 -4.22 3.84 -15.45
C LYS A 137 -4.17 5.36 -15.38
N ILE A 138 -4.07 6.04 -16.54
CA ILE A 138 -4.08 7.51 -16.62
C ILE A 138 -5.41 8.05 -16.05
N LYS A 139 -6.54 7.46 -16.44
CA LYS A 139 -7.82 7.85 -15.89
C LYS A 139 -7.92 7.65 -14.40
N MET A 140 -7.37 6.56 -13.88
CA MET A 140 -7.30 6.31 -12.44
C MET A 140 -6.38 7.30 -11.71
N CYS A 141 -5.28 7.78 -12.34
CA CYS A 141 -4.47 8.86 -11.77
C CYS A 141 -5.30 10.14 -11.55
N GLU A 142 -6.17 10.52 -12.50
CA GLU A 142 -7.07 11.66 -12.35
C GLU A 142 -8.07 11.44 -11.20
N ILE A 143 -8.75 10.28 -11.18
CA ILE A 143 -9.78 9.93 -10.19
C ILE A 143 -9.19 9.90 -8.78
N VAL A 144 -8.06 9.22 -8.59
CA VAL A 144 -7.39 9.17 -7.28
C VAL A 144 -6.96 10.57 -6.85
N SER A 145 -6.48 11.40 -7.78
CA SER A 145 -6.09 12.78 -7.48
C SER A 145 -7.26 13.65 -7.03
N ASP A 146 -8.48 13.40 -7.52
CA ASP A 146 -9.68 14.17 -7.19
C ASP A 146 -10.47 13.60 -6.00
N SER A 147 -10.07 12.44 -5.49
CA SER A 147 -10.81 11.72 -4.44
C SER A 147 -10.49 12.18 -3.01
N GLY A 148 -9.38 12.89 -2.80
CA GLY A 148 -8.85 13.22 -1.48
C GLY A 148 -7.99 12.10 -0.86
N ALA A 149 -7.73 11.01 -1.58
CA ALA A 149 -6.76 9.98 -1.16
C ALA A 149 -5.34 10.56 -1.09
N ASP A 150 -4.45 9.91 -0.34
CA ASP A 150 -3.08 10.38 -0.15
C ASP A 150 -2.10 9.74 -1.15
N TYR A 151 -2.38 8.51 -1.58
CA TYR A 151 -1.53 7.73 -2.47
C TYR A 151 -2.32 7.02 -3.56
N ILE A 152 -1.71 6.92 -4.75
CA ILE A 152 -2.00 5.86 -5.71
C ILE A 152 -1.00 4.72 -5.51
N LYS A 153 -1.47 3.46 -5.53
CA LYS A 153 -0.65 2.27 -5.36
C LYS A 153 -0.83 1.32 -6.53
N THR A 154 0.27 0.74 -7.00
CA THR A 154 0.26 -0.12 -8.19
C THR A 154 -0.53 -1.41 -8.00
N SER A 155 -0.25 -2.19 -6.96
CA SER A 155 -0.58 -3.62 -6.96
C SER A 155 -0.89 -4.17 -5.57
N THR A 156 -1.71 -5.22 -5.52
CA THR A 156 -1.96 -6.01 -4.30
C THR A 156 -0.81 -6.95 -3.95
N GLY A 157 -0.09 -7.45 -4.94
CA GLY A 157 0.85 -8.56 -4.82
C GLY A 157 0.20 -9.96 -4.88
N PHE A 158 -1.12 -10.04 -5.13
CA PHE A 158 -1.90 -11.27 -5.22
C PHE A 158 -2.52 -11.51 -6.61
N SER A 159 -2.10 -10.74 -7.61
CA SER A 159 -2.52 -10.87 -9.00
C SER A 159 -1.39 -11.40 -9.88
N THR A 160 -1.49 -11.21 -11.19
CA THR A 160 -0.57 -11.79 -12.19
C THR A 160 0.80 -11.12 -12.23
N ALA A 161 0.91 -9.86 -11.80
CA ALA A 161 2.19 -9.13 -11.72
C ALA A 161 2.15 -8.06 -10.61
N GLY A 162 3.32 -7.56 -10.23
CA GLY A 162 3.51 -6.44 -9.31
C GLY A 162 3.82 -5.13 -10.04
N ALA A 163 4.41 -4.17 -9.32
CA ALA A 163 4.84 -2.89 -9.85
C ALA A 163 5.84 -3.04 -11.00
N THR A 164 5.71 -2.19 -12.01
CA THR A 164 6.69 -2.01 -13.07
C THR A 164 7.26 -0.59 -13.02
N PHE A 165 8.46 -0.39 -13.54
CA PHE A 165 9.05 0.96 -13.67
C PHE A 165 8.19 1.84 -14.57
N HIS A 166 7.63 1.28 -15.64
CA HIS A 166 6.70 1.97 -16.53
C HIS A 166 5.47 2.50 -15.79
N ASP A 167 4.85 1.70 -14.92
CA ASP A 167 3.68 2.14 -14.16
C ASP A 167 3.99 3.33 -13.24
N VAL A 168 5.14 3.30 -12.56
CA VAL A 168 5.55 4.39 -11.66
C VAL A 168 5.87 5.65 -12.45
N GLU A 169 6.57 5.54 -13.59
CA GLU A 169 6.79 6.69 -14.49
C GLU A 169 5.47 7.27 -15.02
N LEU A 170 4.51 6.40 -15.37
CA LEU A 170 3.20 6.83 -15.82
C LEU A 170 2.48 7.60 -14.72
N PHE A 171 2.46 7.07 -13.49
CA PHE A 171 1.85 7.76 -12.36
C PHE A 171 2.50 9.11 -12.09
N ALA A 172 3.84 9.17 -12.07
CA ALA A 172 4.58 10.42 -11.84
C ALA A 172 4.26 11.53 -12.84
N LYS A 173 3.88 11.15 -14.07
CA LYS A 173 3.48 12.09 -15.12
C LYS A 173 2.03 12.55 -15.02
N HIS A 174 1.14 11.75 -14.42
CA HIS A 174 -0.32 11.95 -14.51
C HIS A 174 -1.03 12.25 -13.19
N VAL A 175 -0.42 11.97 -12.04
CA VAL A 175 -1.02 12.37 -10.75
C VAL A 175 -0.90 13.88 -10.56
N LYS A 176 -1.89 14.46 -9.89
CA LYS A 176 -1.86 15.88 -9.52
C LYS A 176 -0.90 16.12 -8.34
N PRO A 177 -0.38 17.34 -8.20
CA PRO A 177 0.43 17.71 -7.03
C PRO A 177 -0.28 17.38 -5.71
N GLY A 178 0.44 16.75 -4.79
CA GLY A 178 -0.08 16.31 -3.49
C GLY A 178 -0.33 14.81 -3.39
N ILE A 179 -0.61 14.13 -4.51
CA ILE A 179 -0.74 12.67 -4.52
C ILE A 179 0.64 12.02 -4.58
N LYS A 180 0.87 11.09 -3.67
CA LYS A 180 2.09 10.30 -3.59
C LYS A 180 1.92 8.95 -4.28
N ILE A 181 3.05 8.31 -4.62
CA ILE A 181 3.05 7.03 -5.34
C ILE A 181 3.62 5.93 -4.44
N LYS A 182 2.91 4.80 -4.36
CA LYS A 182 3.40 3.57 -3.74
C LYS A 182 3.59 2.49 -4.81
N ALA A 183 4.82 2.02 -4.97
CA ALA A 183 5.13 0.82 -5.74
C ALA A 183 5.01 -0.41 -4.83
N ALA A 184 4.32 -1.45 -5.26
CA ALA A 184 4.13 -2.66 -4.46
C ALA A 184 4.15 -3.93 -5.31
N GLY A 185 4.73 -5.01 -4.75
CA GLY A 185 4.96 -6.27 -5.47
C GLY A 185 6.11 -6.18 -6.48
N GLY A 186 6.81 -7.28 -6.67
CA GLY A 186 7.90 -7.35 -7.64
C GLY A 186 9.23 -6.68 -7.23
N ILE A 187 9.28 -5.97 -6.11
CA ILE A 187 10.52 -5.32 -5.63
C ILE A 187 11.42 -6.39 -5.00
N SER A 188 12.47 -6.78 -5.72
CA SER A 188 13.24 -7.99 -5.41
C SER A 188 14.69 -7.71 -4.99
N SER A 189 15.18 -6.49 -5.17
CA SER A 189 16.52 -6.06 -4.82
C SER A 189 16.54 -4.64 -4.24
N LEU A 190 17.69 -4.20 -3.71
CA LEU A 190 17.89 -2.80 -3.29
C LEU A 190 17.95 -1.89 -4.51
N GLU A 191 18.50 -2.36 -5.62
CA GLU A 191 18.57 -1.66 -6.90
C GLU A 191 17.16 -1.39 -7.45
N ASP A 192 16.25 -2.38 -7.40
CA ASP A 192 14.84 -2.18 -7.77
C ASP A 192 14.19 -1.10 -6.89
N ALA A 193 14.42 -1.19 -5.56
CA ALA A 193 13.87 -0.23 -4.61
C ALA A 193 14.35 1.20 -4.89
N GLU A 194 15.66 1.38 -5.10
CA GLU A 194 16.26 2.67 -5.46
C GLU A 194 15.67 3.19 -6.77
N LYS A 195 15.56 2.33 -7.78
CA LYS A 195 15.01 2.70 -9.09
C LYS A 195 13.55 3.15 -9.01
N PHE A 196 12.70 2.47 -8.26
CA PHE A 196 11.32 2.91 -8.04
C PHE A 196 11.25 4.29 -7.37
N ILE A 197 12.12 4.56 -6.39
CA ILE A 197 12.18 5.86 -5.72
C ILE A 197 12.63 6.96 -6.69
N GLU A 198 13.67 6.72 -7.50
CA GLU A 198 14.13 7.66 -8.53
C GLU A 198 13.02 8.02 -9.53
N LEU A 199 12.15 7.07 -9.86
CA LEU A 199 11.04 7.25 -10.78
C LEU A 199 9.83 7.96 -10.16
N GLY A 200 9.87 8.26 -8.86
CA GLY A 200 8.85 9.04 -8.16
C GLY A 200 8.07 8.29 -7.08
N ALA A 201 8.35 7.01 -6.82
CA ALA A 201 7.74 6.33 -5.70
C ALA A 201 8.25 6.89 -4.38
N SER A 202 7.34 7.31 -3.51
CA SER A 202 7.64 7.78 -2.15
C SER A 202 7.39 6.71 -1.09
N ARG A 203 6.85 5.55 -1.49
CA ARG A 203 6.58 4.40 -0.63
C ARG A 203 6.77 3.09 -1.41
N LEU A 204 7.27 2.06 -0.74
CA LEU A 204 7.55 0.74 -1.30
C LEU A 204 6.85 -0.35 -0.48
N GLY A 205 5.92 -1.08 -1.09
CA GLY A 205 5.29 -2.26 -0.47
C GLY A 205 6.09 -3.53 -0.78
N THR A 206 6.82 -4.03 0.19
CA THR A 206 7.69 -5.20 -0.03
C THR A 206 7.89 -6.03 1.23
N SER A 207 8.03 -7.34 1.06
CA SER A 207 8.44 -8.28 2.11
C SER A 207 9.93 -8.62 2.05
N ARG A 208 10.66 -8.13 1.04
CA ARG A 208 12.02 -8.61 0.69
C ARG A 208 13.13 -7.67 1.14
N VAL A 209 12.96 -6.36 1.05
CA VAL A 209 14.03 -5.39 1.32
C VAL A 209 14.63 -5.58 2.72
N VAL A 210 13.82 -5.68 3.76
CA VAL A 210 14.31 -5.91 5.13
C VAL A 210 15.03 -7.26 5.23
N LYS A 211 14.54 -8.31 4.57
CA LYS A 211 15.20 -9.63 4.55
C LYS A 211 16.59 -9.58 3.91
N ILE A 212 16.74 -8.80 2.82
CA ILE A 212 18.03 -8.58 2.17
C ILE A 212 19.00 -7.89 3.13
N VAL A 213 18.55 -6.84 3.82
CA VAL A 213 19.37 -6.11 4.79
C VAL A 213 19.82 -7.03 5.93
N LYS A 214 18.91 -7.83 6.50
CA LYS A 214 19.25 -8.83 7.54
C LYS A 214 20.31 -9.83 7.06
N LYS A 215 20.23 -10.28 5.82
CA LYS A 215 21.22 -11.17 5.23
C LYS A 215 22.60 -10.51 5.12
N LEU A 216 22.64 -9.27 4.61
CA LEU A 216 23.88 -8.50 4.50
C LEU A 216 24.52 -8.18 5.87
N GLU A 217 23.72 -8.01 6.92
CA GLU A 217 24.23 -7.85 8.29
C GLU A 217 24.83 -9.15 8.85
N ALA A 218 24.24 -10.29 8.52
CA ALA A 218 24.71 -11.61 8.99
C ALA A 218 25.98 -12.09 8.28
N GLU A 219 26.32 -11.51 7.13
CA GLU A 219 27.52 -11.84 6.35
C GLU A 219 28.75 -10.97 6.74
N LYS A 220 28.57 -10.02 7.66
CA LYS A 220 29.62 -9.13 8.22
C LYS A 220 30.14 -9.65 9.53
#